data_8e0bbad1c67e8ce580af912eb173bd44
#
_entry.id   8e0bbad1c67e8ce580af912eb173bd44
#
_cell.length_a   1.000
_cell.length_b   1.000
_cell.length_c   1.000
_cell.angle_alpha   90.00
_cell.angle_beta   90.00
_cell.angle_gamma   90.00
#
_symmetry.space_group_name_H-M   'P 1'
#
loop_
_entity.id
_entity.type
_entity.pdbx_description
1 polymer ?
#
loop_
_entity_poly.entity_id
_entity_poly.type
_entity_poly.pdbx_seq_one_letter_code
_entity_poly.pdbx_strand_id
1 'polypeptide(L)'
;MSYTAVLPSSPEDLQTIEGRVIYVQTNKSRGASCYRLNLVDSALKQRRFSLDVHGTQIDGYKTAIYDKDVKIWYQRIGVDTDLARQIALKDGQIVLKYDYAFVTRFYYNTISDSYEITYLKWGGGALALLIIQIVLTRIARRKYRAKWGYYEKPTNKI
;
A
#
# COMPACT_ATOMS: atom_id res chain seq x y z
N MET A 1 10.50 -1.65 -3.05
CA MET A 1 9.80 -0.35 -2.93
C MET A 1 8.55 -0.60 -2.15
N SER A 2 8.49 -0.13 -0.90
CA SER A 2 7.28 -0.19 -0.09
C SER A 2 6.28 0.78 -0.72
N TYR A 3 5.17 0.26 -1.22
CA TYR A 3 4.01 1.08 -1.50
C TYR A 3 3.51 1.61 -0.15
N THR A 4 3.90 2.82 0.18
CA THR A 4 3.20 3.56 1.23
C THR A 4 1.81 3.79 0.67
N ALA A 5 0.83 3.07 1.22
CA ALA A 5 -0.56 3.25 0.85
C ALA A 5 -0.93 4.70 1.17
N VAL A 6 -1.09 5.51 0.15
CA VAL A 6 -1.44 6.92 0.30
C VAL A 6 -2.95 7.03 0.39
N LEU A 7 -3.44 7.62 1.48
CA LEU A 7 -4.86 7.86 1.68
C LEU A 7 -5.44 8.61 0.47
N PRO A 8 -6.53 8.11 -0.16
CA PRO A 8 -7.15 8.81 -1.28
C PRO A 8 -7.67 10.17 -0.85
N SER A 9 -7.31 11.22 -1.60
CA SER A 9 -7.91 12.55 -1.40
C SER A 9 -9.34 12.58 -1.91
N SER A 10 -10.20 13.31 -1.21
CA SER A 10 -11.56 13.63 -1.68
C SER A 10 -11.51 14.29 -3.08
N PRO A 11 -12.51 14.12 -3.94
CA PRO A 11 -12.56 14.77 -5.25
C PRO A 11 -12.40 16.30 -5.19
N GLU A 12 -12.86 16.94 -4.11
CA GLU A 12 -12.74 18.38 -3.91
C GLU A 12 -11.32 18.85 -3.60
N ASP A 13 -10.50 17.95 -3.03
CA ASP A 13 -9.11 18.25 -2.64
C ASP A 13 -8.10 17.98 -3.78
N LEU A 14 -8.55 17.49 -4.93
CA LEU A 14 -7.69 17.21 -6.07
C LEU A 14 -7.25 18.50 -6.74
N GLN A 15 -5.96 18.59 -7.01
CA GLN A 15 -5.40 19.65 -7.86
C GLN A 15 -5.68 19.32 -9.32
N THR A 16 -5.76 20.36 -10.15
CA THR A 16 -5.99 20.20 -11.59
C THR A 16 -4.85 20.81 -12.41
N ILE A 17 -4.57 20.19 -13.55
CA ILE A 17 -3.63 20.70 -14.54
C ILE A 17 -4.13 20.36 -15.93
N GLU A 18 -3.89 21.26 -16.89
CA GLU A 18 -4.20 21.05 -18.29
C GLU A 18 -2.90 21.07 -19.12
N GLY A 19 -2.85 20.24 -20.14
CA GLY A 19 -1.68 20.19 -21.02
C GLY A 19 -1.75 19.03 -22.01
N ARG A 20 -0.69 18.89 -22.81
CA ARG A 20 -0.57 17.85 -23.82
C ARG A 20 0.22 16.67 -23.33
N VAL A 21 -0.31 15.48 -23.50
CA VAL A 21 0.37 14.23 -23.15
C VAL A 21 1.41 13.90 -24.22
N ILE A 22 2.67 13.93 -23.83
CA ILE A 22 3.79 13.66 -24.74
C ILE A 22 4.33 12.25 -24.60
N TYR A 23 4.03 11.56 -23.50
CA TYR A 23 4.56 10.23 -23.25
C TYR A 23 3.69 9.43 -22.26
N VAL A 24 3.47 8.17 -22.59
CA VAL A 24 2.80 7.20 -21.71
C VAL A 24 3.65 5.95 -21.64
N GLN A 25 4.16 5.64 -20.48
CA GLN A 25 4.99 4.46 -20.22
C GLN A 25 4.26 3.43 -19.36
N THR A 26 4.36 2.20 -19.78
CA THR A 26 3.92 1.03 -19.02
C THR A 26 5.13 0.28 -18.51
N ASN A 27 5.34 0.23 -17.21
CA ASN A 27 6.37 -0.60 -16.59
C ASN A 27 5.71 -1.83 -15.98
N LYS A 28 5.99 -2.99 -16.53
CA LYS A 28 5.61 -4.28 -15.92
C LYS A 28 6.77 -4.73 -15.02
N SER A 29 6.58 -4.78 -13.72
CA SER A 29 7.56 -5.30 -12.77
C SER A 29 6.88 -6.28 -11.83
N ARG A 30 7.30 -7.56 -11.86
CA ARG A 30 6.93 -8.64 -10.93
C ARG A 30 5.45 -8.65 -10.50
N GLY A 31 4.56 -8.63 -11.50
CA GLY A 31 3.12 -8.74 -11.26
C GLY A 31 2.37 -7.43 -10.98
N ALA A 32 3.07 -6.31 -10.86
CA ALA A 32 2.45 -4.99 -10.76
C ALA A 32 2.72 -4.18 -12.03
N SER A 33 1.68 -3.62 -12.63
CA SER A 33 1.81 -2.67 -13.74
C SER A 33 1.80 -1.25 -13.18
N CYS A 34 2.89 -0.52 -13.39
CA CYS A 34 2.97 0.88 -13.04
C CYS A 34 2.91 1.70 -14.33
N TYR A 35 1.99 2.63 -14.37
CA TYR A 35 1.81 3.51 -15.51
C TYR A 35 2.33 4.89 -15.17
N ARG A 36 3.08 5.48 -16.09
CA ARG A 36 3.61 6.84 -15.99
C ARG A 36 3.19 7.64 -17.20
N LEU A 37 2.79 8.86 -16.97
CA LEU A 37 2.36 9.81 -17.97
C LEU A 37 3.21 11.07 -17.82
N ASN A 38 3.72 11.59 -18.92
CA ASN A 38 4.35 12.91 -18.95
C ASN A 38 3.45 13.88 -19.73
N LEU A 39 3.21 15.03 -19.12
CA LEU A 39 2.39 16.10 -19.66
C LEU A 39 3.25 17.36 -19.80
N VAL A 40 3.05 18.11 -20.88
CA VAL A 40 3.58 19.48 -21.02
C VAL A 40 2.43 20.44 -20.80
N ASP A 41 2.56 21.30 -19.81
CA ASP A 41 1.56 22.32 -19.49
C ASP A 41 1.67 23.54 -20.43
N SER A 42 0.76 24.49 -20.28
CA SER A 42 0.76 25.73 -21.06
C SER A 42 2.01 26.60 -20.89
N ALA A 43 2.76 26.42 -19.81
CA ALA A 43 4.02 27.11 -19.55
C ALA A 43 5.24 26.32 -20.07
N LEU A 44 5.04 25.31 -20.92
CA LEU A 44 6.05 24.40 -21.48
C LEU A 44 6.82 23.61 -20.41
N LYS A 45 6.30 23.53 -19.19
CA LYS A 45 6.89 22.70 -18.14
C LYS A 45 6.41 21.26 -18.26
N GLN A 46 7.37 20.36 -18.23
CA GLN A 46 7.09 18.95 -18.21
C GLN A 46 6.76 18.49 -16.79
N ARG A 47 5.63 17.79 -16.64
CA ARG A 47 5.23 17.16 -15.40
C ARG A 47 5.02 15.67 -15.57
N ARG A 48 5.36 14.91 -14.55
CA ARG A 48 5.24 13.45 -14.53
C ARG A 48 4.16 13.04 -13.52
N PHE A 49 3.30 12.15 -13.98
CA PHE A 49 2.23 11.58 -13.15
C PHE A 49 2.36 10.06 -13.12
N SER A 50 2.11 9.46 -11.97
CA SER A 50 1.79 8.05 -11.86
C SER A 50 0.29 7.88 -12.06
N LEU A 51 -0.11 6.81 -12.75
CA LEU A 51 -1.53 6.49 -12.93
C LEU A 51 -1.93 5.44 -11.91
N ASP A 52 -2.99 5.71 -11.18
CA ASP A 52 -3.64 4.75 -10.29
C ASP A 52 -4.73 4.02 -11.09
N VAL A 53 -4.33 2.97 -11.78
CA VAL A 53 -5.24 2.19 -12.64
C VAL A 53 -5.31 0.78 -12.08
N HIS A 54 -6.47 0.41 -11.60
CA HIS A 54 -6.78 -0.95 -11.17
C HIS A 54 -7.41 -1.74 -12.32
N GLY A 55 -6.74 -2.84 -12.73
CA GLY A 55 -7.31 -3.81 -13.64
C GLY A 55 -6.93 -3.69 -15.12
N THR A 56 -7.62 -4.46 -15.95
CA THR A 56 -7.33 -4.74 -17.35
C THR A 56 -7.61 -3.60 -18.35
N GLN A 57 -8.04 -2.43 -17.88
CA GLN A 57 -8.47 -1.31 -18.76
C GLN A 57 -7.34 -0.51 -19.40
N ILE A 58 -6.11 -0.92 -19.24
CA ILE A 58 -4.93 -0.07 -19.38
C ILE A 58 -4.45 0.11 -20.82
N ASP A 59 -4.60 -0.91 -21.67
CA ASP A 59 -4.11 -0.84 -23.05
C ASP A 59 -4.90 0.20 -23.89
N GLY A 60 -6.17 0.43 -23.56
CA GLY A 60 -7.00 1.47 -24.18
C GLY A 60 -6.58 2.90 -23.84
N TYR A 61 -6.05 3.15 -22.63
CA TYR A 61 -5.71 4.51 -22.18
C TYR A 61 -4.53 5.10 -22.93
N LYS A 62 -3.50 4.31 -23.23
CA LYS A 62 -2.32 4.81 -23.96
C LYS A 62 -2.74 5.43 -25.28
N THR A 63 -3.56 4.73 -26.04
CA THR A 63 -4.05 5.18 -27.35
C THR A 63 -5.04 6.33 -27.23
N ALA A 64 -5.83 6.35 -26.14
CA ALA A 64 -6.86 7.36 -25.93
C ALA A 64 -6.28 8.74 -25.58
N ILE A 65 -5.15 8.81 -24.84
CA ILE A 65 -4.60 10.07 -24.32
C ILE A 65 -3.28 10.51 -24.93
N TYR A 66 -2.55 9.62 -25.62
CA TYR A 66 -1.27 9.96 -26.22
C TYR A 66 -1.43 11.06 -27.28
N ASP A 67 -0.57 12.07 -27.23
CA ASP A 67 -0.55 13.24 -28.12
C ASP A 67 -1.85 14.07 -28.12
N LYS A 68 -2.62 14.02 -27.04
CA LYS A 68 -3.85 14.79 -26.86
C LYS A 68 -3.75 15.79 -25.72
N ASP A 69 -4.54 16.86 -25.84
CA ASP A 69 -4.76 17.81 -24.76
C ASP A 69 -5.73 17.20 -23.76
N VAL A 70 -5.32 17.19 -22.49
CA VAL A 70 -6.07 16.58 -21.40
C VAL A 70 -6.13 17.51 -20.20
N LYS A 71 -7.14 17.29 -19.37
CA LYS A 71 -7.25 17.82 -18.02
C LYS A 71 -7.07 16.68 -17.05
N ILE A 72 -6.13 16.83 -16.10
CA ILE A 72 -5.79 15.83 -15.09
C ILE A 72 -6.13 16.37 -13.72
N TRP A 73 -6.89 15.60 -12.94
CA TRP A 73 -7.07 15.78 -11.51
C TRP A 73 -6.08 14.87 -10.81
N TYR A 74 -5.26 15.44 -9.93
CA TYR A 74 -4.19 14.70 -9.31
C TYR A 74 -4.04 14.99 -7.82
N GLN A 75 -3.47 14.03 -7.12
CA GLN A 75 -3.08 14.11 -5.72
C GLN A 75 -1.56 14.13 -5.63
N ARG A 76 -1.01 15.09 -4.92
CA ARG A 76 0.43 15.09 -4.62
C ARG A 76 0.74 14.09 -3.53
N ILE A 77 1.65 13.15 -3.80
CA ILE A 77 2.03 12.08 -2.88
C ILE A 77 3.49 12.15 -2.42
N GLY A 78 4.26 13.10 -2.92
CA GLY A 78 5.67 13.30 -2.57
C GLY A 78 6.23 14.55 -3.18
N VAL A 79 7.53 14.74 -3.05
CA VAL A 79 8.20 15.94 -3.58
C VAL A 79 8.15 15.98 -5.11
N ASP A 80 8.29 14.79 -5.75
CA ASP A 80 8.41 14.68 -7.22
C ASP A 80 7.40 13.71 -7.84
N THR A 81 6.39 13.29 -7.10
CA THR A 81 5.42 12.30 -7.60
C THR A 81 4.01 12.78 -7.38
N ASP A 82 3.32 13.02 -8.49
CA ASP A 82 1.91 13.32 -8.53
C ASP A 82 1.14 12.08 -9.02
N LEU A 83 0.03 11.76 -8.36
CA LEU A 83 -0.82 10.62 -8.69
C LEU A 83 -2.06 11.12 -9.43
N ALA A 84 -2.17 10.79 -10.71
CA ALA A 84 -3.36 11.12 -11.50
C ALA A 84 -4.53 10.24 -11.06
N ARG A 85 -5.62 10.88 -10.63
CA ARG A 85 -6.85 10.25 -10.17
C ARG A 85 -7.93 10.24 -11.23
N GLN A 86 -8.03 11.32 -12.02
CA GLN A 86 -8.97 11.44 -13.13
C GLN A 86 -8.32 12.11 -14.32
N ILE A 87 -8.69 11.69 -15.51
CA ILE A 87 -8.23 12.27 -16.77
C ILE A 87 -9.44 12.46 -17.69
N ALA A 88 -9.59 13.67 -18.23
CA ALA A 88 -10.56 13.97 -19.28
C ALA A 88 -9.83 14.56 -20.47
N LEU A 89 -10.34 14.28 -21.66
CA LEU A 89 -9.93 14.95 -22.89
C LEU A 89 -10.49 16.39 -22.90
N LYS A 90 -9.95 17.23 -23.76
CA LYS A 90 -10.37 18.63 -23.91
C LYS A 90 -11.85 18.78 -24.29
N ASP A 91 -12.41 17.80 -24.98
CA ASP A 91 -13.83 17.74 -25.34
C ASP A 91 -14.76 17.34 -24.15
N GLY A 92 -14.18 17.10 -22.97
CA GLY A 92 -14.90 16.69 -21.77
C GLY A 92 -15.09 15.18 -21.62
N GLN A 93 -14.67 14.37 -22.59
CA GLN A 93 -14.75 12.91 -22.45
C GLN A 93 -13.82 12.45 -21.32
N ILE A 94 -14.40 11.78 -20.31
CA ILE A 94 -13.63 11.20 -19.21
C ILE A 94 -13.02 9.89 -19.69
N VAL A 95 -11.68 9.82 -19.68
CA VAL A 95 -10.91 8.64 -20.04
C VAL A 95 -10.57 7.80 -18.82
N LEU A 96 -10.14 8.45 -17.73
CA LEU A 96 -9.95 7.83 -16.41
C LEU A 96 -10.90 8.49 -15.42
N LYS A 97 -11.83 7.71 -14.88
CA LYS A 97 -12.78 8.19 -13.86
C LYS A 97 -12.24 7.90 -12.47
N TYR A 98 -12.31 8.89 -11.59
CA TYR A 98 -12.01 8.71 -10.18
C TYR A 98 -13.27 8.25 -9.43
N ASP A 99 -13.25 7.01 -8.97
CA ASP A 99 -14.26 6.48 -8.06
C ASP A 99 -13.71 6.51 -6.62
N TYR A 100 -13.95 7.63 -5.95
CA TYR A 100 -13.47 7.84 -4.58
C TYR A 100 -13.96 6.78 -3.61
N ALA A 101 -15.23 6.38 -3.73
CA ALA A 101 -15.82 5.39 -2.83
C ALA A 101 -15.16 4.00 -3.00
N PHE A 102 -14.92 3.60 -4.26
CA PHE A 102 -14.23 2.35 -4.57
C PHE A 102 -12.78 2.37 -4.08
N VAL A 103 -12.02 3.42 -4.41
CA VAL A 103 -10.61 3.54 -4.05
C VAL A 103 -10.43 3.60 -2.53
N THR A 104 -11.30 4.30 -1.82
CA THR A 104 -11.28 4.37 -0.36
C THR A 104 -11.57 3.00 0.27
N ARG A 105 -12.60 2.30 -0.22
CA ARG A 105 -12.91 0.94 0.25
C ARG A 105 -11.75 -0.01 0.00
N PHE A 106 -11.18 0.03 -1.19
CA PHE A 106 -10.02 -0.80 -1.56
C PHE A 106 -8.81 -0.51 -0.67
N TYR A 107 -8.53 0.77 -0.39
CA TYR A 107 -7.45 1.19 0.49
C TYR A 107 -7.61 0.63 1.90
N TYR A 108 -8.80 0.80 2.50
CA TYR A 108 -9.06 0.31 3.86
C TYR A 108 -9.03 -1.22 3.94
N ASN A 109 -9.57 -1.93 2.95
CA ASN A 109 -9.51 -3.38 2.93
C ASN A 109 -8.05 -3.88 2.83
N THR A 110 -7.25 -3.27 1.95
CA THR A 110 -5.83 -3.64 1.80
C THR A 110 -5.03 -3.40 3.08
N ILE A 111 -5.31 -2.30 3.79
CA ILE A 111 -4.66 -2.02 5.08
C ILE A 111 -5.14 -3.01 6.14
N SER A 112 -6.45 -3.24 6.26
CA SER A 112 -7.03 -4.18 7.22
C SER A 112 -6.42 -5.56 7.05
N ASP A 113 -6.42 -6.10 5.83
CA ASP A 113 -5.83 -7.41 5.53
C ASP A 113 -4.33 -7.46 5.88
N SER A 114 -3.60 -6.39 5.64
CA SER A 114 -2.18 -6.31 5.98
C SER A 114 -1.95 -6.32 7.48
N TYR A 115 -2.78 -5.64 8.26
CA TYR A 115 -2.69 -5.64 9.72
C TYR A 115 -3.09 -7.00 10.29
N GLU A 116 -4.19 -7.60 9.86
CA GLU A 116 -4.64 -8.91 10.33
C GLU A 116 -3.58 -9.99 10.12
N ILE A 117 -2.99 -10.06 8.91
CA ILE A 117 -1.90 -11.02 8.62
C ILE A 117 -0.68 -10.75 9.50
N THR A 118 -0.35 -9.48 9.75
CA THR A 118 0.79 -9.11 10.59
C THR A 118 0.54 -9.48 12.04
N TYR A 119 -0.63 -9.19 12.60
CA TYR A 119 -0.99 -9.56 13.97
C TYR A 119 -1.05 -11.08 14.15
N LEU A 120 -1.60 -11.84 13.20
CA LEU A 120 -1.59 -13.30 13.23
C LEU A 120 -0.16 -13.88 13.23
N LYS A 121 0.72 -13.37 12.39
CA LYS A 121 2.12 -13.82 12.32
C LYS A 121 2.88 -13.53 13.61
N TRP A 122 2.79 -12.32 14.15
CA TRP A 122 3.51 -11.93 15.36
C TRP A 122 2.88 -12.49 16.63
N GLY A 123 1.55 -12.46 16.73
CA GLY A 123 0.82 -13.02 17.87
C GLY A 123 0.96 -14.52 17.97
N GLY A 124 0.87 -15.24 16.84
CA GLY A 124 1.10 -16.69 16.78
C GLY A 124 2.53 -17.07 17.15
N GLY A 125 3.53 -16.31 16.66
CA GLY A 125 4.94 -16.50 17.04
C GLY A 125 5.20 -16.29 18.51
N ALA A 126 4.65 -15.22 19.11
CA ALA A 126 4.78 -14.94 20.53
C ALA A 126 4.15 -16.03 21.40
N LEU A 127 2.95 -16.51 21.04
CA LEU A 127 2.28 -17.62 21.72
C LEU A 127 3.09 -18.91 21.67
N ALA A 128 3.65 -19.25 20.50
CA ALA A 128 4.50 -20.43 20.34
C ALA A 128 5.75 -20.37 21.22
N LEU A 129 6.43 -19.21 21.26
CA LEU A 129 7.58 -19.01 22.14
C LEU A 129 7.22 -19.16 23.62
N LEU A 130 6.08 -18.63 24.04
CA LEU A 130 5.60 -18.75 25.42
C LEU A 130 5.31 -20.21 25.80
N ILE A 131 4.68 -20.98 24.91
CA ILE A 131 4.46 -22.41 25.10
C ILE A 131 5.79 -23.16 25.23
N ILE A 132 6.75 -22.89 24.32
CA ILE A 132 8.08 -23.50 24.35
C ILE A 132 8.76 -23.18 25.69
N GLN A 133 8.72 -21.95 26.15
CA GLN A 133 9.32 -21.53 27.41
C GLN A 133 8.70 -22.28 28.61
N ILE A 134 7.37 -22.43 28.63
CA ILE A 134 6.67 -23.17 29.69
C ILE A 134 7.11 -24.65 29.70
N VAL A 135 7.17 -25.28 28.51
CA VAL A 135 7.57 -26.69 28.36
C VAL A 135 9.02 -26.88 28.82
N LEU A 136 9.94 -26.04 28.35
CA LEU A 136 11.35 -26.10 28.74
C LEU A 136 11.52 -25.91 30.25
N THR A 137 10.80 -24.96 30.84
CA THR A 137 10.83 -24.71 32.28
C THR A 137 10.32 -25.92 33.06
N ARG A 138 9.25 -26.59 32.58
CA ARG A 138 8.74 -27.83 33.23
C ARG A 138 9.74 -28.98 33.12
N ILE A 139 10.37 -29.17 31.96
CA ILE A 139 11.41 -30.19 31.76
C ILE A 139 12.61 -29.93 32.66
N ALA A 140 13.10 -28.69 32.69
CA ALA A 140 14.20 -28.29 33.55
C ALA A 140 13.90 -28.54 35.05
N ARG A 141 12.70 -28.16 35.50
CA ARG A 141 12.26 -28.42 36.91
C ARG A 141 12.19 -29.92 37.22
N ARG A 142 11.69 -30.76 36.26
CA ARG A 142 11.66 -32.22 36.45
C ARG A 142 13.06 -32.80 36.55
N LYS A 143 13.99 -32.41 35.64
CA LYS A 143 15.40 -32.87 35.70
C LYS A 143 16.11 -32.39 36.98
N TYR A 144 15.85 -31.18 37.40
CA TYR A 144 16.42 -30.63 38.61
C TYR A 144 15.93 -31.39 39.85
N ARG A 145 14.63 -31.68 39.98
CA ARG A 145 14.06 -32.48 41.06
C ARG A 145 14.61 -33.93 41.07
N ALA A 146 14.78 -34.54 39.88
CA ALA A 146 15.34 -35.90 39.79
C ALA A 146 16.81 -35.95 40.23
N LYS A 147 17.58 -34.88 39.99
CA LYS A 147 19.02 -34.83 40.32
C LYS A 147 19.34 -34.43 41.74
N TRP A 148 18.53 -33.55 42.36
CA TRP A 148 18.86 -32.90 43.64
C TRP A 148 17.86 -33.21 44.77
N GLY A 149 16.86 -34.01 44.54
CA GLY A 149 15.80 -34.29 45.52
C GLY A 149 14.97 -33.05 45.89
N TYR A 150 13.98 -33.25 46.75
CA TYR A 150 13.21 -32.14 47.30
C TYR A 150 14.03 -31.46 48.37
N TYR A 151 14.44 -30.22 48.19
CA TYR A 151 14.89 -29.37 49.28
C TYR A 151 13.65 -29.01 50.07
N GLU A 152 13.38 -29.74 51.16
CA GLU A 152 12.38 -29.32 52.12
C GLU A 152 12.86 -27.99 52.70
N LYS A 153 12.06 -26.95 52.55
CA LYS A 153 12.29 -25.70 53.26
C LYS A 153 12.35 -26.03 54.73
N PRO A 154 13.41 -25.63 55.46
CA PRO A 154 13.43 -25.81 56.90
C PRO A 154 12.21 -25.09 57.47
N THR A 155 11.30 -25.83 58.07
CA THR A 155 10.21 -25.30 58.87
C THR A 155 10.84 -24.61 60.07
N ASN A 156 10.90 -23.29 60.05
CA ASN A 156 11.18 -22.52 61.24
C ASN A 156 10.09 -22.88 62.26
N LYS A 157 10.37 -23.80 63.15
CA LYS A 157 9.63 -23.94 64.40
C LYS A 157 10.11 -22.83 65.34
N ILE A 158 9.25 -21.84 65.56
CA ILE A 158 9.34 -20.88 66.66
C ILE A 158 8.75 -21.52 67.87
#